data_2a809ebdb2ea5e069635953ee6c49e84
#
_entry.id   2a809ebdb2ea5e069635953ee6c49e84
#
_cell.length_a   1.000
_cell.length_b   1.000
_cell.length_c   1.000
_cell.angle_alpha   90.00
_cell.angle_beta   90.00
_cell.angle_gamma   90.00
#
_symmetry.space_group_name_H-M   'P 1'
#
loop_
_entity.id
_entity.type
_entity.pdbx_description
1 polymer ?
#
loop_
_entity_poly.entity_id
_entity_poly.type
_entity_poly.pdbx_seq_one_letter_code
_entity_poly.pdbx_strand_id
1 'polypeptide(L)'
;VATTGVDTTPRVRKQRNLTQKWMRRLHMWTSMTSLLIVLFFSVTGLTLNHPTWTFGQDPVSTSVSGTLPEATMHAGTVDFLAVSEYLRSAHGVSGEVTDHSSQNGEGSISYRGPGYAADASFRIADRSFTLTSQKSGVVAVLNDLHKGRHTSTLWKWVIDITALLLVLMSITGIVLQLTIRRTRTLGLVLAAAGTVVSAILVAFSG
;
A
#
# COMPACT_ATOMS: atom_id res chain seq x y z
N VAL A 1 -15.58 -54.49 -28.85
CA VAL A 1 -15.36 -53.33 -28.00
C VAL A 1 -14.30 -52.47 -28.68
N ALA A 2 -14.74 -51.38 -29.33
CA ALA A 2 -13.83 -50.46 -30.04
C ALA A 2 -13.22 -49.49 -29.04
N THR A 3 -11.93 -49.55 -28.82
CA THR A 3 -11.14 -48.58 -28.10
C THR A 3 -10.97 -47.34 -29.02
N THR A 4 -11.72 -46.27 -28.78
CA THR A 4 -11.50 -44.98 -29.38
C THR A 4 -10.18 -44.38 -28.90
N GLY A 5 -9.10 -44.68 -29.67
CA GLY A 5 -7.84 -44.00 -29.53
C GLY A 5 -8.03 -42.49 -29.81
N VAL A 6 -7.79 -41.64 -28.84
CA VAL A 6 -7.74 -40.19 -29.02
C VAL A 6 -6.53 -39.87 -29.90
N ASP A 7 -6.74 -39.70 -31.17
CA ASP A 7 -5.74 -39.30 -32.18
C ASP A 7 -5.33 -37.85 -31.90
N THR A 8 -4.28 -37.66 -31.09
CA THR A 8 -3.71 -36.33 -30.85
C THR A 8 -2.87 -35.94 -32.05
N THR A 9 -3.50 -35.27 -33.02
CA THR A 9 -2.82 -34.78 -34.22
C THR A 9 -1.55 -33.98 -33.89
N PRO A 10 -0.49 -34.08 -34.72
CA PRO A 10 0.80 -33.37 -34.52
C PRO A 10 0.66 -31.87 -34.30
N ARG A 11 -0.38 -31.27 -34.86
CA ARG A 11 -0.70 -29.83 -34.78
C ARG A 11 -1.11 -29.41 -33.38
N VAL A 12 -1.92 -30.16 -32.67
CA VAL A 12 -2.38 -29.90 -31.30
C VAL A 12 -1.22 -30.02 -30.30
N ARG A 13 -0.35 -31.00 -30.50
CA ARG A 13 0.87 -31.20 -29.67
C ARG A 13 1.86 -30.05 -29.86
N LYS A 14 2.04 -29.51 -31.07
CA LYS A 14 2.93 -28.38 -31.37
C LYS A 14 2.40 -27.08 -30.74
N GLN A 15 1.11 -26.79 -30.82
CA GLN A 15 0.50 -25.63 -30.20
C GLN A 15 0.61 -25.67 -28.67
N ARG A 16 0.33 -26.80 -28.03
CA ARG A 16 0.46 -26.97 -26.59
C ARG A 16 1.89 -26.73 -26.11
N ASN A 17 2.89 -27.18 -26.84
CA ASN A 17 4.30 -26.98 -26.52
C ASN A 17 4.70 -25.49 -26.64
N LEU A 18 4.18 -24.76 -27.60
CA LEU A 18 4.39 -23.31 -27.77
C LEU A 18 3.78 -22.53 -26.62
N THR A 19 2.51 -22.77 -26.30
CA THR A 19 1.81 -22.12 -25.17
C THR A 19 2.56 -22.36 -23.86
N GLN A 20 2.98 -23.60 -23.61
CA GLN A 20 3.74 -23.94 -22.39
C GLN A 20 5.08 -23.21 -22.31
N LYS A 21 5.80 -23.08 -23.44
CA LYS A 21 7.06 -22.33 -23.51
C LYS A 21 6.86 -20.85 -23.20
N TRP A 22 5.85 -20.23 -23.80
CA TRP A 22 5.54 -18.83 -23.59
C TRP A 22 5.05 -18.56 -22.16
N MET A 23 4.15 -19.38 -21.63
CA MET A 23 3.69 -19.25 -20.25
C MET A 23 4.82 -19.39 -19.24
N ARG A 24 5.77 -20.31 -19.47
CA ARG A 24 6.96 -20.46 -18.62
C ARG A 24 7.85 -19.22 -18.66
N ARG A 25 8.10 -18.66 -19.86
CA ARG A 25 8.90 -17.43 -20.00
C ARG A 25 8.23 -16.26 -19.33
N LEU A 26 6.94 -16.05 -19.59
CA LEU A 26 6.16 -14.97 -19.01
C LEU A 26 6.11 -15.08 -17.49
N HIS A 27 5.82 -16.25 -16.97
CA HIS A 27 5.84 -16.52 -15.53
C HIS A 27 7.22 -16.24 -14.90
N MET A 28 8.29 -16.69 -15.54
CA MET A 28 9.65 -16.42 -15.07
C MET A 28 9.97 -14.91 -15.07
N TRP A 29 9.64 -14.20 -16.14
CA TRP A 29 9.92 -12.76 -16.20
C TRP A 29 9.10 -11.96 -15.18
N THR A 30 7.80 -12.23 -15.07
CA THR A 30 6.95 -11.56 -14.09
C THR A 30 7.38 -11.87 -12.66
N SER A 31 7.73 -13.12 -12.37
CA SER A 31 8.21 -13.52 -11.04
C SER A 31 9.52 -12.84 -10.67
N MET A 32 10.49 -12.77 -11.60
CA MET A 32 11.79 -12.12 -11.33
C MET A 32 11.64 -10.61 -11.19
N THR A 33 10.82 -9.97 -12.02
CA THR A 33 10.57 -8.52 -11.94
C THR A 33 9.87 -8.14 -10.65
N SER A 34 8.92 -8.96 -10.18
CA SER A 34 8.16 -8.68 -8.97
C SER A 34 8.83 -9.17 -7.67
N LEU A 35 9.93 -9.94 -7.75
CA LEU A 35 10.52 -10.63 -6.59
C LEU A 35 10.81 -9.70 -5.41
N LEU A 36 11.53 -8.60 -5.64
CA LEU A 36 11.93 -7.69 -4.57
C LEU A 36 10.74 -6.96 -3.96
N ILE A 37 9.77 -6.59 -4.80
CA ILE A 37 8.59 -5.88 -4.32
C ILE A 37 7.64 -6.81 -3.56
N VAL A 38 7.53 -8.07 -3.98
CA VAL A 38 6.79 -9.11 -3.23
C VAL A 38 7.46 -9.34 -1.88
N LEU A 39 8.79 -9.40 -1.85
CA LEU A 39 9.54 -9.53 -0.60
C LEU A 39 9.28 -8.33 0.33
N PHE A 40 9.30 -7.11 -0.21
CA PHE A 40 8.96 -5.90 0.54
C PHE A 40 7.56 -6.01 1.15
N PHE A 41 6.53 -6.30 0.34
CA PHE A 41 5.15 -6.41 0.82
C PHE A 41 4.97 -7.59 1.81
N SER A 42 5.71 -8.68 1.64
CA SER A 42 5.64 -9.81 2.58
C SER A 42 6.23 -9.46 3.95
N VAL A 43 7.41 -8.84 3.98
CA VAL A 43 8.06 -8.42 5.23
C VAL A 43 7.25 -7.34 5.93
N THR A 44 6.79 -6.32 5.19
CA THR A 44 5.97 -5.25 5.77
C THR A 44 4.57 -5.71 6.17
N GLY A 45 4.00 -6.70 5.49
CA GLY A 45 2.76 -7.37 5.92
C GLY A 45 2.92 -8.05 7.27
N LEU A 46 4.08 -8.68 7.52
CA LEU A 46 4.38 -9.28 8.81
C LEU A 46 4.48 -8.23 9.93
N THR A 47 5.18 -7.10 9.69
CA THR A 47 5.26 -6.01 10.67
C THR A 47 3.91 -5.33 10.90
N LEU A 48 3.05 -5.25 9.90
CA LEU A 48 1.68 -4.75 10.05
C LEU A 48 0.82 -5.60 10.98
N ASN A 49 1.02 -6.92 10.96
CA ASN A 49 0.31 -7.85 11.85
C ASN A 49 0.86 -7.82 13.29
N HIS A 50 2.02 -7.19 13.49
CA HIS A 50 2.68 -7.04 14.80
C HIS A 50 3.00 -5.57 15.08
N PRO A 51 1.99 -4.73 15.39
CA PRO A 51 2.16 -3.28 15.53
C PRO A 51 3.10 -2.87 16.68
N THR A 52 3.36 -3.77 17.61
CA THR A 52 4.32 -3.55 18.74
C THR A 52 5.79 -3.73 18.31
N TRP A 53 6.06 -4.21 17.11
CA TRP A 53 7.42 -4.37 16.60
C TRP A 53 7.96 -3.03 16.09
N THR A 54 8.33 -2.15 17.03
CA THR A 54 8.91 -0.84 16.72
C THR A 54 10.42 -0.89 16.56
N PHE A 55 11.05 -2.01 17.01
CA PHE A 55 12.50 -2.18 17.07
C PHE A 55 13.20 -1.02 17.80
N GLY A 56 12.58 -0.52 18.88
CA GLY A 56 13.10 0.58 19.69
C GLY A 56 12.93 1.97 19.08
N GLN A 57 12.10 2.10 18.05
CA GLN A 57 11.79 3.38 17.41
C GLN A 57 10.33 3.80 17.69
N ASP A 58 10.07 4.13 18.95
CA ASP A 58 8.75 4.60 19.35
C ASP A 58 8.43 5.98 18.75
N PRO A 59 7.15 6.29 18.50
CA PRO A 59 6.75 7.58 17.98
C PRO A 59 7.16 8.73 18.91
N VAL A 60 7.80 9.75 18.33
CA VAL A 60 8.18 10.97 19.06
C VAL A 60 7.16 12.06 18.72
N SER A 61 6.51 12.59 19.76
CA SER A 61 5.58 13.71 19.63
C SER A 61 6.24 15.00 20.12
N THR A 62 6.05 16.07 19.35
CA THR A 62 6.50 17.42 19.69
C THR A 62 5.32 18.37 19.57
N SER A 63 5.14 19.23 20.58
CA SER A 63 4.12 20.28 20.55
C SER A 63 4.78 21.65 20.62
N VAL A 64 4.36 22.55 19.75
CA VAL A 64 4.82 23.95 19.68
C VAL A 64 3.60 24.86 19.64
N SER A 65 3.64 25.93 20.41
CA SER A 65 2.61 26.98 20.39
C SER A 65 3.22 28.33 20.02
N GLY A 66 2.43 29.17 19.40
CA GLY A 66 2.89 30.49 18.96
C GLY A 66 1.74 31.34 18.42
N THR A 67 2.09 32.38 17.67
CA THR A 67 1.13 33.26 17.03
C THR A 67 1.38 33.28 15.54
N LEU A 68 0.31 33.14 14.74
CA LEU A 68 0.34 33.22 13.29
C LEU A 68 0.63 34.66 12.82
N PRO A 69 1.41 34.85 11.75
CA PRO A 69 1.61 36.15 11.12
C PRO A 69 0.30 36.79 10.67
N GLU A 70 0.24 38.10 10.64
CA GLU A 70 -0.94 38.84 10.16
C GLU A 70 -1.31 38.49 8.72
N ALA A 71 -0.33 38.26 7.89
CA ALA A 71 -0.50 37.88 6.49
C ALA A 71 -1.29 36.58 6.28
N THR A 72 -1.51 35.77 7.33
CA THR A 72 -2.31 34.55 7.26
C THR A 72 -3.81 34.75 7.42
N MET A 73 -4.22 36.00 7.71
CA MET A 73 -5.61 36.39 7.94
C MET A 73 -5.97 37.59 7.06
N HIS A 74 -7.06 37.49 6.30
CA HIS A 74 -7.57 38.56 5.47
C HIS A 74 -9.03 38.88 5.84
N ALA A 75 -9.28 40.07 6.39
CA ALA A 75 -10.63 40.54 6.74
C ALA A 75 -11.46 39.54 7.59
N GLY A 76 -10.81 38.87 8.56
CA GLY A 76 -11.46 37.87 9.41
C GLY A 76 -11.61 36.47 8.78
N THR A 77 -11.08 36.29 7.57
CA THR A 77 -11.05 34.99 6.89
C THR A 77 -9.62 34.42 6.92
N VAL A 78 -9.51 33.12 7.15
CA VAL A 78 -8.22 32.40 7.19
C VAL A 78 -7.75 32.10 5.77
N ASP A 79 -6.52 32.47 5.48
CA ASP A 79 -5.79 31.94 4.32
C ASP A 79 -5.04 30.66 4.72
N PHE A 80 -5.66 29.51 4.48
CA PHE A 80 -5.08 28.21 4.82
C PHE A 80 -3.77 27.93 4.09
N LEU A 81 -3.58 28.46 2.88
CA LEU A 81 -2.33 28.32 2.15
C LEU A 81 -1.21 29.07 2.87
N ALA A 82 -1.43 30.34 3.20
CA ALA A 82 -0.47 31.17 3.93
C ALA A 82 -0.15 30.58 5.32
N VAL A 83 -1.14 30.08 6.05
CA VAL A 83 -0.92 29.35 7.33
C VAL A 83 -0.05 28.11 7.10
N SER A 84 -0.36 27.33 6.08
CA SER A 84 0.39 26.09 5.79
C SER A 84 1.83 26.40 5.39
N GLU A 85 2.08 27.39 4.55
CA GLU A 85 3.43 27.80 4.16
C GLU A 85 4.23 28.34 5.36
N TYR A 86 3.62 29.12 6.24
CA TYR A 86 4.25 29.55 7.48
C TYR A 86 4.64 28.36 8.37
N LEU A 87 3.73 27.43 8.61
CA LEU A 87 4.00 26.27 9.46
C LEU A 87 5.10 25.39 8.84
N ARG A 88 5.16 25.25 7.52
CA ARG A 88 6.23 24.54 6.82
C ARG A 88 7.58 25.23 6.94
N SER A 89 7.62 26.55 6.70
CA SER A 89 8.88 27.30 6.69
C SER A 89 9.43 27.55 8.08
N ALA A 90 8.59 27.88 9.07
CA ALA A 90 9.00 28.26 10.41
C ALA A 90 9.14 27.05 11.35
N HIS A 91 8.32 26.01 11.17
CA HIS A 91 8.26 24.86 12.09
C HIS A 91 8.60 23.53 11.45
N GLY A 92 8.99 23.51 10.16
CA GLY A 92 9.43 22.31 9.46
C GLY A 92 8.33 21.27 9.27
N VAL A 93 7.07 21.69 9.21
CA VAL A 93 5.94 20.77 8.95
C VAL A 93 6.09 20.14 7.58
N SER A 94 5.93 18.84 7.50
CA SER A 94 6.01 18.05 6.27
C SER A 94 4.71 17.29 6.02
N GLY A 95 4.66 16.54 4.93
CA GLY A 95 3.45 15.80 4.55
C GLY A 95 2.47 16.60 3.69
N GLU A 96 1.41 15.92 3.25
CA GLU A 96 0.31 16.48 2.47
C GLU A 96 -0.77 17.00 3.41
N VAL A 97 -1.39 18.14 3.06
CA VAL A 97 -2.60 18.62 3.77
C VAL A 97 -3.75 17.68 3.42
N THR A 98 -4.26 16.98 4.42
CA THR A 98 -5.34 16.00 4.23
C THR A 98 -6.69 16.53 4.63
N ASP A 99 -6.70 17.50 5.53
CA ASP A 99 -7.93 18.15 5.99
C ASP A 99 -7.65 19.57 6.47
N HIS A 100 -8.62 20.46 6.32
CA HIS A 100 -8.62 21.80 6.91
C HIS A 100 -10.05 22.24 7.18
N SER A 101 -10.25 22.93 8.27
CA SER A 101 -11.57 23.44 8.65
C SER A 101 -11.45 24.78 9.39
N SER A 102 -12.52 25.58 9.32
CA SER A 102 -12.68 26.78 10.13
C SER A 102 -14.13 26.87 10.58
N GLN A 103 -14.34 26.80 11.88
CA GLN A 103 -15.67 26.90 12.50
C GLN A 103 -15.58 27.63 13.84
N ASN A 104 -16.59 28.39 14.16
CA ASN A 104 -16.75 29.07 15.47
C ASN A 104 -15.52 29.91 15.92
N GLY A 105 -14.79 30.51 14.97
CA GLY A 105 -13.60 31.30 15.31
C GLY A 105 -12.33 30.52 15.55
N GLU A 106 -12.36 29.19 15.33
CA GLU A 106 -11.20 28.32 15.36
C GLU A 106 -10.94 27.71 13.98
N GLY A 107 -9.69 27.41 13.69
CA GLY A 107 -9.29 26.71 12.48
C GLY A 107 -8.37 25.55 12.78
N SER A 108 -8.33 24.57 11.88
CA SER A 108 -7.43 23.45 11.97
C SER A 108 -6.88 23.05 10.60
N ILE A 109 -5.67 22.53 10.59
CA ILE A 109 -5.03 21.93 9.42
C ILE A 109 -4.36 20.62 9.85
N SER A 110 -4.64 19.54 9.12
CA SER A 110 -4.04 18.23 9.33
C SER A 110 -3.06 17.90 8.21
N TYR A 111 -1.86 17.50 8.59
CA TYR A 111 -0.80 17.06 7.67
C TYR A 111 -0.51 15.58 7.89
N ARG A 112 -0.40 14.83 6.80
CA ARG A 112 -0.08 13.40 6.86
C ARG A 112 0.97 13.06 5.83
N GLY A 113 1.83 12.10 6.19
CA GLY A 113 2.83 11.50 5.32
C GLY A 113 3.25 10.14 5.88
N PRO A 114 3.99 9.33 5.12
CA PRO A 114 4.47 8.04 5.63
C PRO A 114 5.28 8.21 6.92
N GLY A 115 4.79 7.61 8.03
CA GLY A 115 5.40 7.74 9.36
C GLY A 115 5.36 9.14 9.96
N TYR A 116 4.54 10.06 9.43
CA TYR A 116 4.44 11.43 9.90
C TYR A 116 2.98 11.89 9.98
N ALA A 117 2.66 12.54 11.09
CA ALA A 117 1.40 13.24 11.30
C ALA A 117 1.67 14.59 11.97
N ALA A 118 0.98 15.64 11.56
CA ALA A 118 0.95 16.89 12.30
C ALA A 118 -0.46 17.49 12.24
N ASP A 119 -0.88 18.05 13.34
CA ASP A 119 -2.16 18.72 13.48
C ASP A 119 -1.91 20.12 14.07
N ALA A 120 -2.33 21.13 13.34
CA ALA A 120 -2.30 22.52 13.78
C ALA A 120 -3.71 22.96 14.08
N SER A 121 -3.96 23.47 15.28
CA SER A 121 -5.18 24.16 15.68
C SER A 121 -4.85 25.61 15.97
N PHE A 122 -5.69 26.54 15.56
CA PHE A 122 -5.46 27.96 15.78
C PHE A 122 -6.76 28.71 15.99
N ARG A 123 -6.69 29.81 16.73
CA ARG A 123 -7.81 30.71 17.00
C ARG A 123 -7.71 31.97 16.12
N ILE A 124 -8.81 32.34 15.49
CA ILE A 124 -8.83 33.47 14.56
C ILE A 124 -8.70 34.81 15.29
N ALA A 125 -9.29 34.93 16.49
CA ALA A 125 -9.37 36.20 17.23
C ALA A 125 -8.00 36.72 17.66
N ASP A 126 -7.12 35.87 18.17
CA ASP A 126 -5.79 36.22 18.71
C ASP A 126 -4.65 35.60 17.91
N ARG A 127 -4.98 34.86 16.85
CA ARG A 127 -4.02 34.16 15.99
C ARG A 127 -3.12 33.15 16.72
N SER A 128 -3.46 32.79 17.95
CA SER A 128 -2.75 31.77 18.69
C SER A 128 -2.87 30.43 18.00
N PHE A 129 -1.78 29.65 17.92
CA PHE A 129 -1.82 28.31 17.37
C PHE A 129 -1.11 27.31 18.27
N THR A 130 -1.51 26.06 18.17
CA THR A 130 -0.82 24.90 18.72
C THR A 130 -0.60 23.89 17.58
N LEU A 131 0.65 23.54 17.37
CA LEU A 131 1.08 22.55 16.39
C LEU A 131 1.58 21.32 17.13
N THR A 132 0.93 20.19 16.97
CA THR A 132 1.39 18.91 17.46
C THR A 132 1.87 18.08 16.28
N SER A 133 3.14 17.67 16.30
CA SER A 133 3.71 16.81 15.25
C SER A 133 4.21 15.50 15.86
N GLN A 134 3.99 14.40 15.13
CA GLN A 134 4.42 13.07 15.50
C GLN A 134 5.25 12.47 14.37
N LYS A 135 6.45 12.03 14.71
CA LYS A 135 7.35 11.29 13.83
C LYS A 135 7.45 9.86 14.33
N SER A 136 7.15 8.92 13.48
CA SER A 136 7.23 7.50 13.77
C SER A 136 8.49 6.89 13.16
N GLY A 137 8.93 5.75 13.69
CA GLY A 137 10.12 5.05 13.22
C GLY A 137 9.97 4.42 11.82
N VAL A 138 11.07 3.85 11.32
CA VAL A 138 11.16 3.27 9.98
C VAL A 138 10.09 2.20 9.74
N VAL A 139 9.77 1.38 10.75
CA VAL A 139 8.72 0.35 10.59
C VAL A 139 7.37 0.96 10.29
N ALA A 140 7.01 2.06 10.94
CA ALA A 140 5.75 2.76 10.68
C ALA A 140 5.74 3.35 9.25
N VAL A 141 6.86 3.92 8.79
CA VAL A 141 7.01 4.40 7.41
C VAL A 141 6.79 3.26 6.42
N LEU A 142 7.43 2.11 6.62
CA LEU A 142 7.30 0.95 5.75
C LEU A 142 5.85 0.40 5.75
N ASN A 143 5.21 0.42 6.91
CA ASN A 143 3.82 0.00 7.07
C ASN A 143 2.84 0.95 6.35
N ASP A 144 3.08 2.26 6.39
CA ASP A 144 2.28 3.23 5.63
C ASP A 144 2.50 3.09 4.12
N LEU A 145 3.74 2.85 3.68
CA LEU A 145 4.05 2.51 2.30
C LEU A 145 3.34 1.23 1.84
N HIS A 146 3.31 0.20 2.69
CA HIS A 146 2.56 -1.03 2.40
C HIS A 146 1.07 -0.76 2.18
N LYS A 147 0.47 0.06 3.03
CA LYS A 147 -0.96 0.43 2.94
C LYS A 147 -1.26 1.41 1.82
N GLY A 148 -0.24 2.07 1.26
CA GLY A 148 -0.42 3.14 0.29
C GLY A 148 -1.10 4.39 0.86
N ARG A 149 -1.11 4.56 2.20
CA ARG A 149 -1.74 5.70 2.87
C ARG A 149 -0.80 6.88 2.91
N HIS A 150 -1.33 8.07 2.58
CA HIS A 150 -0.59 9.33 2.61
C HIS A 150 0.72 9.29 1.79
N THR A 151 0.70 8.50 0.72
CA THR A 151 1.83 8.32 -0.19
C THR A 151 1.62 9.09 -1.49
N SER A 152 2.72 9.40 -2.17
CA SER A 152 2.67 10.09 -3.46
C SER A 152 1.90 9.28 -4.51
N THR A 153 1.37 9.98 -5.52
CA THR A 153 0.71 9.36 -6.67
C THR A 153 1.63 8.35 -7.38
N LEU A 154 2.94 8.63 -7.43
CA LEU A 154 3.93 7.70 -8.00
C LEU A 154 3.95 6.36 -7.24
N TRP A 155 3.89 6.40 -5.91
CA TRP A 155 3.88 5.17 -5.11
C TRP A 155 2.60 4.36 -5.29
N LYS A 156 1.45 5.01 -5.47
CA LYS A 156 0.18 4.34 -5.81
C LYS A 156 0.30 3.58 -7.12
N TRP A 157 0.93 4.17 -8.14
CA TRP A 157 1.22 3.48 -9.40
C TRP A 157 2.14 2.25 -9.21
N VAL A 158 3.13 2.33 -8.32
CA VAL A 158 3.99 1.16 -8.00
C VAL A 158 3.15 0.02 -7.40
N ILE A 159 2.22 0.34 -6.51
CA ILE A 159 1.30 -0.65 -5.93
C ILE A 159 0.43 -1.29 -7.01
N ASP A 160 -0.19 -0.48 -7.88
CA ASP A 160 -1.08 -0.96 -8.94
C ASP A 160 -0.35 -1.85 -9.95
N ILE A 161 0.82 -1.43 -10.40
CA ILE A 161 1.67 -2.23 -11.31
C ILE A 161 2.07 -3.54 -10.64
N THR A 162 2.42 -3.50 -9.36
CA THR A 162 2.77 -4.71 -8.59
C THR A 162 1.59 -5.66 -8.50
N ALA A 163 0.40 -5.16 -8.19
CA ALA A 163 -0.81 -5.96 -8.14
C ALA A 163 -1.09 -6.63 -9.49
N LEU A 164 -0.94 -5.89 -10.59
CA LEU A 164 -1.10 -6.42 -11.96
C LEU A 164 -0.07 -7.52 -12.26
N LEU A 165 1.19 -7.33 -11.90
CA LEU A 165 2.24 -8.35 -12.07
C LEU A 165 1.93 -9.62 -11.26
N LEU A 166 1.43 -9.48 -10.02
CA LEU A 166 1.03 -10.62 -9.18
C LEU A 166 -0.16 -11.39 -9.78
N VAL A 167 -1.15 -10.69 -10.30
CA VAL A 167 -2.27 -11.32 -11.02
C VAL A 167 -1.77 -12.09 -12.23
N LEU A 168 -0.89 -11.49 -13.04
CA LEU A 168 -0.33 -12.13 -14.22
C LEU A 168 0.54 -13.34 -13.85
N MET A 169 1.33 -13.24 -12.79
CA MET A 169 2.12 -14.34 -12.25
C MET A 169 1.22 -15.49 -11.78
N SER A 170 0.13 -15.20 -11.09
CA SER A 170 -0.84 -16.18 -10.60
C SER A 170 -1.54 -16.90 -11.76
N ILE A 171 -2.02 -16.16 -12.75
CA ILE A 171 -2.67 -16.73 -13.94
C ILE A 171 -1.69 -17.64 -14.71
N THR A 172 -0.48 -17.15 -14.97
CA THR A 172 0.53 -17.95 -15.70
C THR A 172 0.95 -19.19 -14.91
N GLY A 173 1.04 -19.10 -13.58
CA GLY A 173 1.30 -20.24 -12.70
C GLY A 173 0.20 -21.29 -12.75
N ILE A 174 -1.07 -20.87 -12.70
CA ILE A 174 -2.22 -21.79 -12.86
C ILE A 174 -2.20 -22.48 -14.21
N VAL A 175 -1.99 -21.73 -15.30
CA VAL A 175 -1.93 -22.30 -16.67
C VAL A 175 -0.80 -23.31 -16.77
N LEU A 176 0.40 -23.02 -16.22
CA LEU A 176 1.52 -23.95 -16.18
C LEU A 176 1.16 -25.21 -15.39
N GLN A 177 0.56 -25.06 -14.21
CA GLN A 177 0.15 -26.20 -13.38
C GLN A 177 -0.85 -27.11 -14.08
N LEU A 178 -1.81 -26.53 -14.82
CA LEU A 178 -2.80 -27.29 -15.59
C LEU A 178 -2.19 -28.03 -16.79
N THR A 179 -1.09 -27.54 -17.36
CA THR A 179 -0.40 -28.15 -18.50
C THR A 179 0.58 -29.27 -18.13
N ILE A 180 1.07 -29.31 -16.88
CA ILE A 180 2.01 -30.33 -16.39
C ILE A 180 1.23 -31.53 -15.85
N ARG A 181 1.00 -32.53 -16.67
CA ARG A 181 0.16 -33.72 -16.32
C ARG A 181 0.59 -34.43 -15.03
N ARG A 182 1.90 -34.53 -14.78
CA ARG A 182 2.46 -35.29 -13.65
C ARG A 182 2.06 -34.71 -12.27
N THR A 183 2.00 -33.37 -12.15
CA THR A 183 1.74 -32.68 -10.88
C THR A 183 0.39 -32.00 -10.84
N ARG A 184 -0.41 -32.09 -11.91
CA ARG A 184 -1.68 -31.36 -12.05
C ARG A 184 -2.66 -31.65 -10.91
N THR A 185 -2.88 -32.92 -10.61
CA THR A 185 -3.81 -33.33 -9.57
C THR A 185 -3.37 -32.82 -8.20
N LEU A 186 -2.09 -33.03 -7.85
CA LEU A 186 -1.53 -32.53 -6.59
C LEU A 186 -1.67 -31.01 -6.46
N GLY A 187 -1.31 -30.28 -7.52
CA GLY A 187 -1.42 -28.80 -7.50
C GLY A 187 -2.85 -28.30 -7.36
N LEU A 188 -3.82 -28.94 -8.02
CA LEU A 188 -5.23 -28.61 -7.87
C LEU A 188 -5.76 -28.94 -6.47
N VAL A 189 -5.37 -30.05 -5.89
CA VAL A 189 -5.75 -30.43 -4.52
C VAL A 189 -5.18 -29.41 -3.51
N LEU A 190 -3.90 -29.04 -3.65
CA LEU A 190 -3.28 -28.05 -2.79
C LEU A 190 -3.94 -26.66 -2.93
N ALA A 191 -4.25 -26.24 -4.15
CA ALA A 191 -4.96 -24.98 -4.39
C ALA A 191 -6.36 -24.99 -3.79
N ALA A 192 -7.12 -26.09 -3.99
CA ALA A 192 -8.45 -26.24 -3.39
C ALA A 192 -8.39 -26.26 -1.85
N ALA A 193 -7.47 -27.02 -1.27
CA ALA A 193 -7.26 -27.06 0.17
C ALA A 193 -6.91 -25.67 0.74
N GLY A 194 -5.99 -24.94 0.12
CA GLY A 194 -5.63 -23.57 0.52
C GLY A 194 -6.83 -22.62 0.44
N THR A 195 -7.64 -22.72 -0.62
CA THR A 195 -8.86 -21.91 -0.75
C THR A 195 -9.88 -22.23 0.35
N VAL A 196 -10.11 -23.49 0.64
CA VAL A 196 -11.05 -23.92 1.70
C VAL A 196 -10.57 -23.44 3.07
N VAL A 197 -9.29 -23.64 3.40
CA VAL A 197 -8.70 -23.15 4.66
C VAL A 197 -8.85 -21.64 4.79
N SER A 198 -8.53 -20.89 3.74
CA SER A 198 -8.67 -19.43 3.73
C SER A 198 -10.13 -18.99 3.93
N ALA A 199 -11.08 -19.65 3.26
CA ALA A 199 -12.51 -19.35 3.41
C ALA A 199 -13.00 -19.63 4.84
N ILE A 200 -12.56 -20.74 5.45
CA ILE A 200 -12.87 -21.07 6.83
C ILE A 200 -12.31 -20.00 7.78
N LEU A 201 -11.04 -19.64 7.64
CA LEU A 201 -10.42 -18.63 8.50
C LEU A 201 -11.14 -17.27 8.40
N VAL A 202 -11.53 -16.85 7.19
CA VAL A 202 -12.32 -15.62 6.99
C VAL A 202 -13.68 -15.72 7.67
N ALA A 203 -14.37 -16.85 7.56
CA ALA A 203 -15.68 -17.04 8.20
C ALA A 203 -15.62 -16.98 9.74
N PHE A 204 -14.48 -17.35 10.34
CA PHE A 204 -14.27 -17.30 11.80
C PHE A 204 -13.57 -16.03 12.29
N SER A 205 -13.21 -15.09 11.41
CA SER A 205 -12.52 -13.84 11.75
C SER A 205 -13.45 -12.64 11.96
N GLY A 206 -14.77 -12.83 11.76
CA GLY A 206 -15.81 -11.80 11.87
C GLY A 206 -16.53 -11.77 13.21
#